data_67af2fd8bcee7672140cf0d5f13e9572
#
_entry.id   67af2fd8bcee7672140cf0d5f13e9572
#
_cell.length_a   1.000
_cell.length_b   1.000
_cell.length_c   1.000
_cell.angle_alpha   90.00
_cell.angle_beta   90.00
_cell.angle_gamma   90.00
#
_symmetry.space_group_name_H-M   'P 1'
#
loop_
_entity.id
_entity.type
_entity.pdbx_description
1 polymer ?
#
loop_
_entity_poly.entity_id
_entity_poly.type
_entity_poly.pdbx_seq_one_letter_code
_entity_poly.pdbx_strand_id
1 'polypeptide(L)'
;NRDVLNATEYALMMNEGAINAGIAPKYNDPYSYGMGTDWQNEVFNDNAPVMNHQVSVSGASDKVNYLFSAGYYTQDGIVGGNFNRSNYERLTLRSNTQYTLFDESKNRNWLNSLKVTSNLSYARIKSTGIEANSTWGSPLGSALALSPMLTVYDEGDAAQAQLDKYANTTDYTPIFDPRNGKLFSIPGSEFGEMTNPIANL
;
A
#
# COMPACT_ATOMS: atom_id res chain seq x y z
N ASN A 1 -8.37 -9.83 8.73
CA ASN A 1 -9.00 -10.47 7.57
C ASN A 1 -10.49 -10.69 7.83
N ARG A 2 -11.30 -10.64 6.77
CA ARG A 2 -12.69 -11.07 6.81
C ARG A 2 -12.76 -12.55 6.49
N ASP A 3 -13.69 -13.24 7.13
CA ASP A 3 -13.98 -14.63 6.82
C ASP A 3 -14.72 -14.67 5.48
N VAL A 4 -14.12 -15.31 4.48
CA VAL A 4 -14.63 -15.46 3.11
C VAL A 4 -14.59 -16.93 2.72
N LEU A 5 -15.39 -17.30 1.72
CA LEU A 5 -15.43 -18.69 1.27
C LEU A 5 -14.11 -19.10 0.61
N ASN A 6 -13.63 -20.28 0.94
CA ASN A 6 -12.56 -20.91 0.17
C ASN A 6 -13.10 -21.51 -1.15
N ALA A 7 -12.21 -22.04 -2.01
CA ALA A 7 -12.64 -22.54 -3.33
C ALA A 7 -13.61 -23.72 -3.24
N THR A 8 -13.41 -24.64 -2.30
CA THR A 8 -14.36 -25.76 -2.06
C THR A 8 -15.72 -25.23 -1.63
N GLU A 9 -15.78 -24.34 -0.64
CA GLU A 9 -17.03 -23.75 -0.15
C GLU A 9 -17.74 -22.94 -1.22
N TYR A 10 -16.98 -22.15 -1.99
CA TYR A 10 -17.49 -21.40 -3.12
C TYR A 10 -18.14 -22.32 -4.17
N ALA A 11 -17.47 -23.40 -4.56
CA ALA A 11 -17.98 -24.37 -5.53
C ALA A 11 -19.25 -25.06 -5.03
N LEU A 12 -19.30 -25.44 -3.75
CA LEU A 12 -20.48 -26.00 -3.13
C LEU A 12 -21.68 -25.03 -3.14
N MET A 13 -21.47 -23.80 -2.72
CA MET A 13 -22.51 -22.76 -2.71
C MET A 13 -23.03 -22.44 -4.12
N MET A 14 -22.16 -22.36 -5.10
CA MET A 14 -22.52 -22.14 -6.49
C MET A 14 -23.34 -23.32 -7.06
N ASN A 15 -22.98 -24.55 -6.74
CA ASN A 15 -23.74 -25.72 -7.13
C ASN A 15 -25.13 -25.76 -6.45
N GLU A 16 -25.20 -25.44 -5.18
CA GLU A 16 -26.49 -25.34 -4.46
C GLU A 16 -27.41 -24.27 -5.10
N GLY A 17 -26.83 -23.10 -5.42
CA GLY A 17 -27.55 -22.06 -6.15
C GLY A 17 -28.06 -22.51 -7.50
N ALA A 18 -27.24 -23.24 -8.27
CA ALA A 18 -27.60 -23.80 -9.57
C ALA A 18 -28.79 -24.81 -9.45
N ILE A 19 -28.67 -25.73 -8.48
CA ILE A 19 -29.75 -26.73 -8.24
C ILE A 19 -31.03 -26.03 -7.85
N ASN A 20 -30.99 -25.07 -6.96
CA ASN A 20 -32.19 -24.30 -6.55
C ASN A 20 -32.80 -23.50 -7.70
N ALA A 21 -32.00 -23.10 -8.68
CA ALA A 21 -32.45 -22.45 -9.91
C ALA A 21 -32.92 -23.44 -11.03
N GLY A 22 -32.86 -24.75 -10.76
CA GLY A 22 -33.16 -25.77 -11.76
C GLY A 22 -32.12 -25.92 -12.88
N ILE A 23 -30.89 -25.48 -12.63
CA ILE A 23 -29.77 -25.54 -13.57
C ILE A 23 -28.80 -26.64 -13.11
N ALA A 24 -28.12 -27.28 -14.06
CA ALA A 24 -27.12 -28.30 -13.72
C ALA A 24 -25.95 -27.68 -12.91
N PRO A 25 -25.40 -28.40 -11.91
CA PRO A 25 -24.24 -27.98 -11.17
C PRO A 25 -23.06 -27.64 -12.10
N LYS A 26 -22.38 -26.54 -11.80
CA LYS A 26 -21.24 -26.06 -12.60
C LYS A 26 -19.96 -26.84 -12.28
N TYR A 27 -19.81 -27.26 -11.03
CA TYR A 27 -18.59 -27.89 -10.51
C TYR A 27 -18.85 -29.37 -10.21
N ASN A 28 -18.24 -30.29 -10.99
CA ASN A 28 -18.48 -31.74 -10.82
C ASN A 28 -17.90 -32.31 -9.54
N ASP A 29 -16.72 -31.82 -9.14
CA ASP A 29 -16.05 -32.25 -7.90
C ASP A 29 -15.58 -31.03 -7.10
N PRO A 30 -16.46 -30.42 -6.29
CA PRO A 30 -16.13 -29.24 -5.49
C PRO A 30 -14.95 -29.45 -4.53
N TYR A 31 -14.75 -30.66 -4.03
CA TYR A 31 -13.69 -30.94 -3.06
C TYR A 31 -12.28 -30.99 -3.68
N SER A 32 -12.17 -31.11 -5.00
CA SER A 32 -10.88 -31.11 -5.69
C SER A 32 -10.19 -29.73 -5.72
N TYR A 33 -10.93 -28.64 -5.45
CA TYR A 33 -10.41 -27.27 -5.54
C TYR A 33 -9.65 -26.81 -4.29
N GLY A 34 -9.85 -27.48 -3.15
CA GLY A 34 -9.15 -27.14 -1.90
C GLY A 34 -9.41 -25.72 -1.41
N MET A 35 -8.38 -25.03 -0.96
CA MET A 35 -8.50 -23.67 -0.41
C MET A 35 -8.64 -22.61 -1.52
N GLY A 36 -8.01 -22.83 -2.68
CA GLY A 36 -7.97 -21.83 -3.74
C GLY A 36 -7.09 -20.62 -3.38
N THR A 37 -7.37 -19.47 -3.97
CA THR A 37 -6.63 -18.22 -3.76
C THR A 37 -7.23 -17.43 -2.59
N ASP A 38 -6.44 -17.21 -1.56
CA ASP A 38 -6.76 -16.24 -0.50
C ASP A 38 -6.33 -14.84 -0.95
N TRP A 39 -7.23 -14.16 -1.66
CA TRP A 39 -7.00 -12.82 -2.18
C TRP A 39 -6.65 -11.79 -1.11
N GLN A 40 -7.17 -11.94 0.11
CA GLN A 40 -6.83 -11.04 1.20
C GLN A 40 -5.36 -11.21 1.61
N ASN A 41 -4.91 -12.45 1.73
CA ASN A 41 -3.53 -12.76 2.09
C ASN A 41 -2.54 -12.29 1.00
N GLU A 42 -2.95 -12.34 -0.27
CA GLU A 42 -2.12 -11.85 -1.38
C GLU A 42 -1.94 -10.32 -1.34
N VAL A 43 -2.95 -9.57 -0.88
CA VAL A 43 -2.92 -8.08 -0.86
C VAL A 43 -2.34 -7.53 0.43
N PHE A 44 -2.48 -8.26 1.55
CA PHE A 44 -2.01 -7.81 2.84
C PHE A 44 -0.50 -8.00 2.99
N ASN A 45 0.13 -7.01 3.59
CA ASN A 45 1.52 -7.07 4.00
C ASN A 45 1.60 -7.45 5.48
N ASP A 46 1.91 -8.70 5.76
CA ASP A 46 2.04 -9.21 7.12
C ASP A 46 3.23 -8.59 7.88
N ASN A 47 4.17 -8.04 7.15
CA ASN A 47 5.34 -7.37 7.72
C ASN A 47 5.41 -5.92 7.25
N ALA A 48 4.57 -5.05 7.86
CA ALA A 48 4.54 -3.62 7.60
C ALA A 48 5.38 -2.86 8.66
N PRO A 49 6.70 -2.74 8.48
CA PRO A 49 7.57 -2.12 9.47
C PRO A 49 7.29 -0.63 9.61
N VAL A 50 7.46 -0.17 10.84
CA VAL A 50 7.48 1.25 11.18
C VAL A 50 8.83 1.56 11.82
N MET A 51 9.56 2.53 11.26
CA MET A 51 10.83 2.97 11.80
C MET A 51 10.79 4.46 12.09
N ASN A 52 11.39 4.83 13.24
CA ASN A 52 11.54 6.23 13.63
C ASN A 52 12.95 6.44 14.20
N HIS A 53 13.73 7.23 13.49
CA HIS A 53 15.09 7.62 13.90
C HIS A 53 15.12 9.10 14.20
N GLN A 54 15.65 9.48 15.34
CA GLN A 54 15.81 10.88 15.71
C GLN A 54 17.19 11.10 16.32
N VAL A 55 17.85 12.13 15.83
CA VAL A 55 19.12 12.61 16.39
C VAL A 55 18.97 14.08 16.71
N SER A 56 19.48 14.49 17.87
CA SER A 56 19.54 15.88 18.24
C SER A 56 20.89 16.25 18.88
N VAL A 57 21.33 17.45 18.59
CA VAL A 57 22.56 18.04 19.17
C VAL A 57 22.20 19.40 19.72
N SER A 58 22.54 19.63 20.96
CA SER A 58 22.32 20.92 21.63
C SER A 58 23.59 21.36 22.34
N GLY A 59 23.74 22.65 22.45
CA GLY A 59 24.83 23.25 23.21
C GLY A 59 24.47 24.67 23.65
N ALA A 60 25.19 25.13 24.67
CA ALA A 60 25.01 26.44 25.22
C ALA A 60 26.35 27.06 25.61
N SER A 61 26.46 28.37 25.38
CA SER A 61 27.52 29.24 25.92
C SER A 61 26.91 30.52 26.40
N ASP A 62 27.69 31.42 26.97
CA ASP A 62 27.18 32.72 27.43
C ASP A 62 26.45 33.53 26.35
N LYS A 63 26.79 33.30 25.11
CA LYS A 63 26.25 34.06 23.96
C LYS A 63 25.39 33.28 23.00
N VAL A 64 25.48 31.95 22.99
CA VAL A 64 24.80 31.11 21.99
C VAL A 64 24.17 29.91 22.67
N ASN A 65 22.87 29.73 22.42
CA ASN A 65 22.15 28.49 22.71
C ASN A 65 21.68 27.93 21.39
N TYR A 66 21.92 26.65 21.15
CA TYR A 66 21.47 26.00 19.93
C TYR A 66 20.93 24.59 20.18
N LEU A 67 19.98 24.23 19.36
CA LEU A 67 19.43 22.88 19.25
C LEU A 67 19.23 22.57 17.75
N PHE A 68 19.88 21.55 17.27
CA PHE A 68 19.63 20.96 15.96
C PHE A 68 19.08 19.57 16.14
N SER A 69 18.01 19.24 15.39
CA SER A 69 17.48 17.91 15.38
C SER A 69 17.13 17.48 13.96
N ALA A 70 17.39 16.19 13.68
CA ALA A 70 16.99 15.52 12.46
C ALA A 70 16.16 14.27 12.83
N GLY A 71 15.01 14.11 12.21
CA GLY A 71 14.16 12.95 12.39
C GLY A 71 13.84 12.33 11.05
N TYR A 72 13.90 11.00 10.96
CA TYR A 72 13.49 10.22 9.81
C TYR A 72 12.48 9.17 10.25
N TYR A 73 11.31 9.24 9.67
CA TYR A 73 10.20 8.32 9.93
C TYR A 73 9.81 7.62 8.63
N THR A 74 9.64 6.32 8.68
CA THR A 74 9.11 5.53 7.57
C THR A 74 8.10 4.53 8.09
N GLN A 75 7.07 4.26 7.30
CA GLN A 75 6.01 3.32 7.58
C GLN A 75 5.58 2.67 6.27
N ASP A 76 5.61 1.36 6.23
CA ASP A 76 5.03 0.57 5.15
C ASP A 76 3.54 0.34 5.42
N GLY A 77 2.75 0.37 4.36
CA GLY A 77 1.31 0.10 4.45
C GLY A 77 1.01 -1.37 4.65
N ILE A 78 -0.08 -1.64 5.35
CA ILE A 78 -0.60 -3.00 5.55
C ILE A 78 -1.16 -3.58 4.24
N VAL A 79 -1.67 -2.73 3.35
CA VAL A 79 -2.18 -3.13 2.03
C VAL A 79 -1.28 -2.54 0.96
N GLY A 80 -0.66 -3.37 0.16
CA GLY A 80 0.22 -2.95 -0.93
C GLY A 80 1.56 -2.34 -0.50
N GLY A 81 1.92 -2.40 0.79
CA GLY A 81 3.20 -1.88 1.29
C GLY A 81 4.40 -2.65 0.74
N ASN A 82 4.30 -3.96 0.65
CA ASN A 82 5.30 -4.85 0.05
C ASN A 82 5.51 -4.61 -1.47
N PHE A 83 4.60 -3.88 -2.12
CA PHE A 83 4.68 -3.44 -3.51
C PHE A 83 5.12 -1.97 -3.66
N ASN A 84 5.52 -1.30 -2.58
CA ASN A 84 5.81 0.14 -2.54
C ASN A 84 4.64 1.04 -2.99
N ARG A 85 3.41 0.60 -2.83
CA ARG A 85 2.19 1.30 -3.26
C ARG A 85 1.44 1.97 -2.11
N SER A 86 1.83 1.67 -0.87
CA SER A 86 1.23 2.28 0.32
C SER A 86 2.33 2.50 1.36
N ASN A 87 3.10 3.57 1.20
CA ASN A 87 4.25 3.87 2.02
C ASN A 87 4.25 5.35 2.42
N TYR A 88 4.74 5.64 3.61
CA TYR A 88 4.89 6.97 4.14
C TYR A 88 6.32 7.19 4.63
N GLU A 89 6.94 8.26 4.14
CA GLU A 89 8.27 8.71 4.56
C GLU A 89 8.22 10.16 4.99
N ARG A 90 8.87 10.50 6.09
CA ARG A 90 8.99 11.87 6.56
C ARG A 90 10.39 12.16 7.07
N LEU A 91 11.07 13.11 6.45
CA LEU A 91 12.28 13.73 6.95
C LEU A 91 11.92 15.06 7.61
N THR A 92 12.35 15.26 8.84
CA THR A 92 12.16 16.51 9.58
C THR A 92 13.50 17.02 10.04
N LEU A 93 13.78 18.29 9.76
CA LEU A 93 14.97 18.99 10.25
C LEU A 93 14.50 20.21 11.04
N ARG A 94 15.07 20.43 12.21
CA ARG A 94 14.78 21.58 13.05
C ARG A 94 16.08 22.22 13.55
N SER A 95 16.08 23.54 13.56
CA SER A 95 17.15 24.36 14.10
C SER A 95 16.55 25.45 14.97
N ASN A 96 16.88 25.44 16.24
CA ASN A 96 16.54 26.51 17.16
C ASN A 96 17.85 27.10 17.66
N THR A 97 18.08 28.37 17.38
CA THR A 97 19.30 29.06 17.78
C THR A 97 18.96 30.41 18.38
N GLN A 98 19.51 30.70 19.52
CA GLN A 98 19.44 32.00 20.18
C GLN A 98 20.86 32.53 20.31
N TYR A 99 21.07 33.73 19.80
CA TYR A 99 22.34 34.41 19.87
C TYR A 99 22.18 35.74 20.65
N THR A 100 22.96 35.92 21.72
CA THR A 100 23.03 37.16 22.48
C THR A 100 24.14 38.04 21.90
N LEU A 101 23.75 39.05 21.15
CA LEU A 101 24.70 39.98 20.52
C LEU A 101 25.40 40.84 21.58
N PHE A 102 24.64 41.33 22.54
CA PHE A 102 25.15 42.02 23.71
C PHE A 102 24.11 41.92 24.84
N ASP A 103 24.58 42.04 26.05
CA ASP A 103 23.82 41.96 27.29
C ASP A 103 24.01 43.25 28.15
N GLU A 104 23.45 43.25 29.31
CA GLU A 104 23.48 44.38 30.28
C GLU A 104 24.86 44.67 30.86
N SER A 105 25.87 43.82 30.57
CA SER A 105 27.25 44.00 31.09
C SER A 105 27.91 45.28 30.58
N LYS A 106 27.37 45.92 29.53
CA LYS A 106 27.81 47.22 29.03
C LYS A 106 26.64 48.21 29.11
N ASN A 107 26.60 48.99 30.15
CA ASN A 107 25.59 50.03 30.37
C ASN A 107 25.51 50.97 29.14
N ARG A 108 24.45 50.91 28.38
CA ARG A 108 24.20 51.72 27.18
C ARG A 108 22.97 52.57 27.39
N ASN A 109 22.97 53.79 26.87
CA ASN A 109 21.93 54.77 27.17
C ASN A 109 20.57 54.45 26.53
N TRP A 110 20.50 53.52 25.56
CA TRP A 110 19.25 53.29 24.82
C TRP A 110 18.92 51.81 24.56
N LEU A 111 19.89 50.87 24.55
CA LEU A 111 19.65 49.46 24.33
C LEU A 111 20.65 48.62 25.15
N ASN A 112 20.18 47.95 26.18
CA ASN A 112 21.01 47.22 27.12
C ASN A 112 21.26 45.74 26.72
N SER A 113 20.30 45.14 26.01
CA SER A 113 20.47 43.77 25.51
C SER A 113 19.87 43.60 24.13
N LEU A 114 20.47 42.74 23.33
CA LEU A 114 19.94 42.33 22.03
C LEU A 114 20.15 40.84 21.87
N LYS A 115 19.05 40.12 21.74
CA LYS A 115 19.03 38.67 21.46
C LYS A 115 18.33 38.42 20.13
N VAL A 116 18.93 37.57 19.31
CA VAL A 116 18.37 37.12 18.05
C VAL A 116 18.02 35.65 18.19
N THR A 117 16.75 35.33 17.97
CA THR A 117 16.28 33.94 17.98
C THR A 117 15.88 33.54 16.55
N SER A 118 16.42 32.42 16.09
CA SER A 118 16.08 31.81 14.80
C SER A 118 15.51 30.42 15.02
N ASN A 119 14.29 30.22 14.54
CA ASN A 119 13.61 28.93 14.57
C ASN A 119 13.32 28.51 13.14
N LEU A 120 14.01 27.48 12.67
CA LEU A 120 13.80 26.90 11.35
C LEU A 120 13.27 25.49 11.49
N SER A 121 12.25 25.17 10.70
CA SER A 121 11.72 23.82 10.60
C SER A 121 11.52 23.48 9.13
N TYR A 122 12.03 22.34 8.72
CA TYR A 122 11.85 21.79 7.38
C TYR A 122 11.29 20.40 7.51
N ALA A 123 10.25 20.09 6.73
CA ALA A 123 9.70 18.75 6.63
C ALA A 123 9.52 18.38 5.15
N ARG A 124 10.02 17.22 4.79
CA ARG A 124 9.75 16.59 3.49
C ARG A 124 8.96 15.33 3.75
N ILE A 125 7.78 15.25 3.14
CA ILE A 125 6.90 14.10 3.21
C ILE A 125 6.79 13.50 1.82
N LYS A 126 6.94 12.17 1.73
CA LYS A 126 6.61 11.37 0.56
C LYS A 126 5.60 10.33 1.01
N SER A 127 4.45 10.34 0.38
CA SER A 127 3.39 9.37 0.65
C SER A 127 2.90 8.79 -0.65
N THR A 128 2.81 7.48 -0.70
CA THR A 128 2.13 6.72 -1.75
C THR A 128 0.93 6.03 -1.13
N GLY A 129 -0.14 5.91 -1.87
CA GLY A 129 -1.35 5.25 -1.39
C GLY A 129 -2.05 4.53 -2.53
N ILE A 130 -2.82 3.53 -2.17
CA ILE A 130 -3.70 2.80 -3.08
C ILE A 130 -5.10 3.42 -3.05
N GLU A 131 -5.86 3.24 -4.12
CA GLU A 131 -7.26 3.63 -4.15
C GLU A 131 -8.06 2.65 -3.26
N ALA A 132 -8.60 3.15 -2.15
CA ALA A 132 -9.19 2.30 -1.13
C ALA A 132 -10.73 2.36 -1.09
N ASN A 133 -11.35 3.35 -1.73
CA ASN A 133 -12.77 3.68 -1.54
C ASN A 133 -13.67 3.28 -2.72
N SER A 134 -13.16 2.54 -3.70
CA SER A 134 -13.97 2.03 -4.80
C SER A 134 -14.37 0.58 -4.53
N THR A 135 -15.64 0.26 -4.70
CA THR A 135 -16.11 -1.14 -4.70
C THR A 135 -15.59 -1.86 -5.95
N TRP A 136 -15.30 -1.08 -7.00
CA TRP A 136 -14.90 -1.54 -8.32
C TRP A 136 -13.46 -1.11 -8.57
N GLY A 137 -12.60 -2.08 -8.87
CA GLY A 137 -11.22 -1.79 -9.25
C GLY A 137 -10.27 -1.43 -8.09
N SER A 138 -10.73 -1.30 -6.84
CA SER A 138 -9.80 -1.15 -5.72
C SER A 138 -9.19 -2.50 -5.33
N PRO A 139 -7.90 -2.56 -4.99
CA PRO A 139 -7.27 -3.80 -4.58
C PRO A 139 -7.99 -4.49 -3.41
N LEU A 140 -8.43 -3.72 -2.42
CA LEU A 140 -9.12 -4.25 -1.25
C LEU A 140 -10.54 -4.73 -1.57
N GLY A 141 -11.29 -3.97 -2.37
CA GLY A 141 -12.64 -4.35 -2.80
C GLY A 141 -12.63 -5.62 -3.65
N SER A 142 -11.72 -5.68 -4.61
CA SER A 142 -11.53 -6.87 -5.44
C SER A 142 -11.08 -8.08 -4.61
N ALA A 143 -10.17 -7.92 -3.65
CA ALA A 143 -9.71 -9.00 -2.78
C ALA A 143 -10.80 -9.60 -1.88
N LEU A 144 -11.87 -8.84 -1.59
CA LEU A 144 -13.01 -9.33 -0.82
C LEU A 144 -14.08 -10.02 -1.67
N ALA A 145 -14.16 -9.68 -2.95
CA ALA A 145 -15.29 -10.05 -3.80
C ALA A 145 -14.92 -11.03 -4.93
N LEU A 146 -13.65 -11.14 -5.30
CA LEU A 146 -13.22 -12.10 -6.31
C LEU A 146 -13.36 -13.54 -5.84
N SER A 147 -13.68 -14.39 -6.80
CA SER A 147 -13.77 -15.83 -6.57
C SER A 147 -12.42 -16.41 -6.16
N PRO A 148 -12.37 -17.25 -5.11
CA PRO A 148 -11.17 -17.99 -4.76
C PRO A 148 -10.76 -19.06 -5.78
N MET A 149 -11.61 -19.30 -6.80
CA MET A 149 -11.30 -20.19 -7.93
C MET A 149 -10.31 -19.56 -8.92
N LEU A 150 -10.18 -18.25 -8.93
CA LEU A 150 -9.22 -17.53 -9.77
C LEU A 150 -7.84 -17.57 -9.15
N THR A 151 -6.82 -17.71 -10.00
CA THR A 151 -5.41 -17.63 -9.60
C THR A 151 -4.89 -16.20 -9.76
N VAL A 152 -3.81 -15.84 -9.04
CA VAL A 152 -3.16 -14.53 -9.21
C VAL A 152 -2.56 -14.42 -10.62
N TYR A 153 -2.00 -15.50 -11.13
CA TYR A 153 -1.37 -15.57 -12.44
C TYR A 153 -1.98 -16.70 -13.26
N ASP A 154 -2.13 -16.46 -14.55
CA ASP A 154 -2.41 -17.50 -15.53
C ASP A 154 -1.11 -18.15 -15.96
N GLU A 155 -1.07 -19.49 -15.99
CA GLU A 155 0.10 -20.27 -16.38
C GLU A 155 -0.27 -21.33 -17.42
N GLY A 156 0.70 -21.77 -18.21
CA GLY A 156 0.51 -22.84 -19.20
C GLY A 156 -0.58 -22.53 -20.22
N ASP A 157 -1.51 -23.47 -20.39
CA ASP A 157 -2.61 -23.35 -21.37
C ASP A 157 -3.56 -22.18 -21.07
N ALA A 158 -3.76 -21.84 -19.78
CA ALA A 158 -4.58 -20.71 -19.38
C ALA A 158 -3.94 -19.38 -19.81
N ALA A 159 -2.64 -19.24 -19.64
CA ALA A 159 -1.90 -18.06 -20.11
C ALA A 159 -1.96 -17.92 -21.63
N GLN A 160 -1.77 -19.02 -22.36
CA GLN A 160 -1.87 -18.99 -23.81
C GLN A 160 -3.28 -18.63 -24.29
N ALA A 161 -4.31 -19.20 -23.67
CA ALA A 161 -5.69 -18.90 -23.99
C ALA A 161 -6.04 -17.42 -23.74
N GLN A 162 -5.49 -16.81 -22.67
CA GLN A 162 -5.65 -15.39 -22.40
C GLN A 162 -4.97 -14.54 -23.48
N LEU A 163 -3.74 -14.85 -23.84
CA LEU A 163 -3.00 -14.14 -24.87
C LEU A 163 -3.71 -14.20 -26.22
N ASP A 164 -4.18 -15.38 -26.61
CA ASP A 164 -4.91 -15.58 -27.87
C ASP A 164 -6.24 -14.82 -27.89
N LYS A 165 -6.98 -14.83 -26.76
CA LYS A 165 -8.25 -14.12 -26.62
C LYS A 165 -8.09 -12.61 -26.82
N TYR A 166 -7.02 -12.02 -26.30
CA TYR A 166 -6.79 -10.58 -26.33
C TYR A 166 -5.80 -10.09 -27.38
N ALA A 167 -5.24 -11.01 -28.21
CA ALA A 167 -4.27 -10.68 -29.25
C ALA A 167 -4.73 -9.61 -30.26
N ASN A 168 -6.05 -9.53 -30.51
CA ASN A 168 -6.64 -8.66 -31.52
C ASN A 168 -7.64 -7.64 -30.92
N THR A 169 -7.62 -7.44 -29.61
CA THR A 169 -8.48 -6.46 -28.94
C THR A 169 -7.69 -5.20 -28.56
N THR A 170 -8.34 -4.05 -28.65
CA THR A 170 -7.78 -2.76 -28.17
C THR A 170 -8.19 -2.44 -26.75
N ASP A 171 -9.20 -3.15 -26.23
CA ASP A 171 -9.84 -2.81 -24.96
C ASP A 171 -9.13 -3.45 -23.75
N TYR A 172 -8.37 -4.51 -23.97
CA TYR A 172 -7.65 -5.23 -22.94
C TYR A 172 -6.24 -5.58 -23.42
N THR A 173 -5.25 -5.22 -22.63
CA THR A 173 -3.87 -5.63 -22.84
C THR A 173 -3.45 -6.55 -21.71
N PRO A 174 -3.03 -7.79 -22.01
CA PRO A 174 -2.46 -8.68 -21.00
C PRO A 174 -1.28 -8.02 -20.29
N ILE A 175 -1.26 -8.06 -18.95
CA ILE A 175 -0.26 -7.41 -18.12
C ILE A 175 0.62 -8.47 -17.48
N PHE A 176 1.92 -8.34 -17.68
CA PHE A 176 2.92 -9.18 -17.03
C PHE A 176 3.43 -8.47 -15.77
N ASP A 177 3.59 -9.26 -14.70
CA ASP A 177 4.21 -8.77 -13.48
C ASP A 177 5.71 -8.48 -13.74
N PRO A 178 6.15 -7.21 -13.61
CA PRO A 178 7.54 -6.85 -13.90
C PRO A 178 8.54 -7.47 -12.90
N ARG A 179 8.05 -8.00 -11.78
CA ARG A 179 8.89 -8.60 -10.73
C ARG A 179 9.28 -10.05 -11.04
N ASN A 180 8.42 -10.81 -11.71
CA ASN A 180 8.60 -12.23 -11.95
C ASN A 180 8.31 -12.68 -13.38
N GLY A 181 7.81 -11.79 -14.24
CA GLY A 181 7.47 -12.06 -15.63
C GLY A 181 6.22 -12.92 -15.84
N LYS A 182 5.44 -13.20 -14.80
CA LYS A 182 4.21 -13.99 -14.91
C LYS A 182 3.06 -13.13 -15.42
N LEU A 183 2.15 -13.76 -16.15
CA LEU A 183 0.96 -13.11 -16.69
C LEU A 183 -0.12 -13.04 -15.61
N PHE A 184 -0.58 -11.84 -15.26
CA PHE A 184 -1.70 -11.69 -14.34
C PHE A 184 -3.00 -12.26 -14.92
N SER A 185 -3.75 -12.99 -14.10
CA SER A 185 -5.07 -13.46 -14.50
C SER A 185 -6.04 -12.29 -14.67
N ILE A 186 -6.92 -12.41 -15.64
CA ILE A 186 -8.00 -11.44 -15.88
C ILE A 186 -9.31 -12.06 -15.39
N PRO A 187 -10.00 -11.48 -14.39
CA PRO A 187 -11.31 -11.92 -14.00
C PRO A 187 -12.28 -11.87 -15.18
N GLY A 188 -13.18 -12.86 -15.26
CA GLY A 188 -14.18 -12.90 -16.31
C GLY A 188 -15.25 -11.82 -16.16
N SER A 189 -16.01 -11.58 -17.22
CA SER A 189 -17.12 -10.60 -17.23
C SER A 189 -18.20 -10.86 -16.18
N GLU A 190 -18.28 -12.09 -15.68
CA GLU A 190 -19.15 -12.47 -14.56
C GLU A 190 -18.83 -11.76 -13.25
N PHE A 191 -17.63 -11.24 -13.12
CA PHE A 191 -17.19 -10.45 -11.95
C PHE A 191 -17.35 -8.93 -12.16
N GLY A 192 -18.00 -8.52 -13.24
CA GLY A 192 -18.25 -7.12 -13.56
C GLY A 192 -16.93 -6.37 -13.81
N GLU A 193 -16.77 -5.23 -13.12
CA GLU A 193 -15.57 -4.37 -13.26
C GLU A 193 -14.46 -4.71 -12.27
N MET A 194 -14.55 -5.86 -11.57
CA MET A 194 -13.49 -6.27 -10.66
C MET A 194 -12.25 -6.64 -11.44
N THR A 195 -11.12 -6.25 -10.90
CA THR A 195 -9.81 -6.48 -11.50
C THR A 195 -8.95 -7.33 -10.57
N ASN A 196 -7.91 -7.94 -11.11
CA ASN A 196 -6.91 -8.63 -10.31
C ASN A 196 -6.25 -7.63 -9.34
N PRO A 197 -6.44 -7.78 -8.01
CA PRO A 197 -5.97 -6.81 -7.05
C PRO A 197 -4.45 -6.66 -7.04
N ILE A 198 -3.72 -7.72 -7.37
CA ILE A 198 -2.25 -7.71 -7.40
C ILE A 198 -1.73 -6.96 -8.64
N ALA A 199 -2.44 -7.02 -9.76
CA ALA A 199 -2.10 -6.24 -10.94
C ALA A 199 -2.28 -4.73 -10.73
N ASN A 200 -3.12 -4.33 -9.78
CA ASN A 200 -3.35 -2.93 -9.42
C ASN A 200 -2.36 -2.40 -8.36
N LEU A 201 -1.56 -3.28 -7.76
CA LEU A 201 -0.51 -2.98 -6.81
C LEU A 201 0.86 -2.94 -7.48
#